data_41ac87f7f409f60e89a1080ab65c9cef
#
_entry.id   41ac87f7f409f60e89a1080ab65c9cef
#
_cell.length_a   1.000
_cell.length_b   1.000
_cell.length_c   1.000
_cell.angle_alpha   90.00
_cell.angle_beta   90.00
_cell.angle_gamma   90.00
#
_symmetry.space_group_name_H-M   'P 1'
#
loop_
_entity.id
_entity.type
_entity.pdbx_description
1 polymer ?
#
loop_
_entity_poly.entity_id
_entity_poly.type
_entity_poly.pdbx_seq_one_letter_code
_entity_poly.pdbx_strand_id
1 'polypeptide(L)'
;IGDKAQSIYKFQGANVNQFINFNLNGMKEYKIEGNHRSTEEIISILNIVRNDPTFVQYSPENRHGCKPRIMVGDVMATYKRAKQICGKQTLWTLCYKNVISNCLKNGYDAKDENIILEDIITNDSNAKRAKQLYYVISSIENARDNKIRDALKFMKRAMRKEDADRTALSQLQCFLDNYEIIKDKTLTEFYNTYFDEKVFDKSKITKGTVKDFYDSKKYSDMALAVKIDDDDCINRTIHKAKGDENNCVMVIIPESDDKTNYGLDFILNPNIAFEENRVYYVALSRAREKLY
;
A
#
# COMPACT_ATOMS: atom_id res chain seq x y z
N ILE A 1 13.55 23.27 4.99
CA ILE A 1 12.87 22.65 6.13
C ILE A 1 12.69 21.15 5.82
N GLY A 2 13.03 20.28 6.76
CA GLY A 2 12.91 18.86 6.61
C GLY A 2 12.87 18.13 7.95
N ASP A 3 12.53 16.82 7.92
CA ASP A 3 12.53 15.96 9.09
C ASP A 3 13.14 14.60 8.72
N LYS A 4 14.25 14.25 9.36
CA LYS A 4 14.92 12.95 9.16
C LYS A 4 14.01 11.76 9.44
N ALA A 5 13.08 11.87 10.40
CA ALA A 5 12.15 10.83 10.75
C ALA A 5 11.01 10.63 9.71
N GLN A 6 10.86 11.55 8.77
CA GLN A 6 9.86 11.44 7.69
C GLN A 6 10.47 11.06 6.32
N SER A 7 11.73 10.64 6.27
CA SER A 7 12.39 10.17 5.06
C SER A 7 12.02 8.70 4.78
N ILE A 8 10.99 8.47 3.94
CA ILE A 8 10.41 7.15 3.65
C ILE A 8 10.42 6.78 2.14
N TYR A 9 11.20 7.46 1.32
CA TYR A 9 11.29 7.22 -0.13
C TYR A 9 12.68 6.76 -0.59
N LYS A 10 13.35 5.93 0.22
CA LYS A 10 14.66 5.36 -0.14
C LYS A 10 14.59 4.59 -1.46
N PHE A 11 13.49 3.88 -1.72
CA PHE A 11 13.24 3.15 -2.96
C PHE A 11 13.14 4.07 -4.20
N GLN A 12 12.96 5.39 -4.01
CA GLN A 12 13.01 6.41 -5.06
C GLN A 12 14.33 7.19 -5.06
N GLY A 13 15.36 6.70 -4.33
CA GLY A 13 16.67 7.35 -4.27
C GLY A 13 16.81 8.40 -3.16
N ALA A 14 15.83 8.59 -2.28
CA ALA A 14 15.98 9.50 -1.16
C ALA A 14 17.03 8.99 -0.16
N ASN A 15 17.98 9.87 0.18
CA ASN A 15 19.05 9.57 1.11
C ASN A 15 18.98 10.50 2.33
N VAL A 16 18.59 9.96 3.48
CA VAL A 16 18.45 10.72 4.72
C VAL A 16 19.78 11.34 5.19
N ASN A 17 20.92 10.70 4.87
CA ASN A 17 22.24 11.23 5.26
C ASN A 17 22.57 12.55 4.58
N GLN A 18 22.06 12.80 3.37
CA GLN A 18 22.22 14.10 2.72
C GLN A 18 21.54 15.23 3.50
N PHE A 19 20.40 14.96 4.12
CA PHE A 19 19.72 15.91 4.97
C PHE A 19 20.47 16.09 6.31
N ILE A 20 20.89 15.00 6.95
CA ILE A 20 21.59 15.04 8.24
C ILE A 20 22.93 15.77 8.13
N ASN A 21 23.67 15.54 7.03
CA ASN A 21 24.99 16.10 6.81
C ASN A 21 24.95 17.46 6.07
N PHE A 22 23.76 17.98 5.79
CA PHE A 22 23.62 19.25 5.10
C PHE A 22 24.03 20.39 6.02
N ASN A 23 25.13 21.08 5.67
CA ASN A 23 25.64 22.22 6.39
C ASN A 23 26.24 23.23 5.42
N LEU A 24 25.86 24.50 5.58
CA LEU A 24 26.41 25.63 4.83
C LEU A 24 27.10 26.56 5.78
N ASN A 25 28.14 27.24 5.29
CA ASN A 25 28.84 28.28 6.09
C ASN A 25 27.87 29.35 6.58
N GLY A 26 27.81 29.56 7.89
CA GLY A 26 26.89 30.53 8.51
C GLY A 26 25.45 30.02 8.71
N MET A 27 25.15 28.74 8.37
CA MET A 27 23.84 28.17 8.62
C MET A 27 23.54 28.07 10.11
N LYS A 28 22.30 28.45 10.49
CA LYS A 28 21.76 28.22 11.84
C LYS A 28 20.67 27.17 11.78
N GLU A 29 20.76 26.19 12.65
CA GLU A 29 19.73 25.16 12.82
C GLU A 29 18.68 25.61 13.82
N TYR A 30 17.41 25.45 13.46
CA TYR A 30 16.27 25.69 14.34
C TYR A 30 15.41 24.43 14.37
N LYS A 31 14.88 24.09 15.56
CA LYS A 31 13.98 22.94 15.75
C LYS A 31 12.56 23.44 15.94
N ILE A 32 11.62 22.86 15.18
CA ILE A 32 10.19 23.13 15.31
C ILE A 32 9.58 21.93 16.07
N GLU A 33 9.47 22.06 17.37
CA GLU A 33 9.01 20.98 18.28
C GLU A 33 7.51 21.06 18.57
N GLY A 34 6.88 22.21 18.28
CA GLY A 34 5.43 22.37 18.42
C GLY A 34 4.65 21.54 17.43
N ASN A 35 3.85 20.58 17.91
CA ASN A 35 2.97 19.75 17.12
C ASN A 35 1.52 20.24 17.25
N HIS A 36 1.04 20.98 16.25
CA HIS A 36 -0.32 21.54 16.20
C HIS A 36 -1.35 20.54 15.64
N ARG A 37 -0.92 19.34 15.20
CA ARG A 37 -1.79 18.35 14.59
C ARG A 37 -2.44 17.43 15.61
N SER A 38 -1.63 16.81 16.44
CA SER A 38 -2.01 15.67 17.25
C SER A 38 -2.30 16.05 18.71
N THR A 39 -3.05 15.21 19.40
CA THR A 39 -3.24 15.32 20.86
C THR A 39 -1.99 14.88 21.62
N GLU A 40 -1.87 15.31 22.88
CA GLU A 40 -0.76 14.97 23.78
C GLU A 40 -0.51 13.45 23.87
N GLU A 41 -1.58 12.66 23.91
CA GLU A 41 -1.49 11.20 24.01
C GLU A 41 -0.88 10.58 22.75
N ILE A 42 -1.17 11.13 21.57
CA ILE A 42 -0.55 10.68 20.30
C ILE A 42 0.90 11.19 20.23
N ILE A 43 1.16 12.44 20.61
CA ILE A 43 2.50 13.01 20.64
C ILE A 43 3.44 12.19 21.53
N SER A 44 2.94 11.70 22.67
CA SER A 44 3.71 10.83 23.57
C SER A 44 4.21 9.57 22.86
N ILE A 45 3.36 8.90 22.07
CA ILE A 45 3.77 7.73 21.26
C ILE A 45 4.73 8.15 20.15
N LEU A 46 4.51 9.29 19.50
CA LEU A 46 5.43 9.78 18.46
C LEU A 46 6.84 10.05 19.01
N ASN A 47 6.95 10.59 20.22
CA ASN A 47 8.23 10.81 20.88
C ASN A 47 8.92 9.48 21.24
N ILE A 48 8.16 8.44 21.66
CA ILE A 48 8.69 7.11 21.91
C ILE A 48 9.25 6.53 20.62
N VAL A 49 8.46 6.51 19.53
CA VAL A 49 8.88 5.92 18.26
C VAL A 49 10.02 6.70 17.60
N ARG A 50 10.05 8.03 17.77
CA ARG A 50 11.16 8.85 17.28
C ARG A 50 12.45 8.58 18.02
N ASN A 51 12.37 8.32 19.33
CA ASN A 51 13.50 8.03 20.21
C ASN A 51 14.69 9.00 20.02
N ASP A 52 14.39 10.31 19.96
CA ASP A 52 15.38 11.35 19.78
C ASP A 52 15.31 12.35 20.94
N PRO A 53 16.18 12.22 21.96
CA PRO A 53 16.14 13.08 23.14
C PRO A 53 16.46 14.55 22.83
N THR A 54 17.04 14.82 21.65
CA THR A 54 17.35 16.19 21.22
C THR A 54 16.18 16.87 20.47
N PHE A 55 15.08 16.13 20.26
CA PHE A 55 13.90 16.63 19.57
C PHE A 55 12.63 16.03 20.18
N VAL A 56 12.02 16.75 21.10
CA VAL A 56 10.83 16.29 21.82
C VAL A 56 9.63 17.15 21.44
N GLN A 57 8.64 16.54 20.80
CA GLN A 57 7.43 17.24 20.41
C GLN A 57 6.52 17.50 21.61
N TYR A 58 5.78 18.59 21.57
CA TYR A 58 4.75 18.95 22.52
C TYR A 58 3.55 19.60 21.82
N SER A 59 2.39 19.61 22.44
CA SER A 59 1.20 20.32 21.94
C SER A 59 1.20 21.77 22.45
N PRO A 60 1.41 22.78 21.61
CA PRO A 60 1.37 24.20 22.06
C PRO A 60 0.01 24.61 22.63
N GLU A 61 -1.05 23.95 22.19
CA GLU A 61 -2.44 24.22 22.58
C GLU A 61 -2.94 23.32 23.72
N ASN A 62 -2.07 22.44 24.27
CA ASN A 62 -2.43 21.44 25.30
C ASN A 62 -3.66 20.61 24.91
N ARG A 63 -3.69 20.14 23.66
CA ARG A 63 -4.83 19.36 23.14
C ARG A 63 -4.79 17.96 23.68
N HIS A 64 -5.83 17.58 24.42
CA HIS A 64 -6.01 16.22 24.92
C HIS A 64 -7.05 15.44 24.13
N GLY A 65 -6.90 14.11 24.09
CA GLY A 65 -7.77 13.20 23.37
C GLY A 65 -7.78 11.80 23.94
N CYS A 66 -8.08 10.83 23.10
CA CYS A 66 -8.08 9.43 23.51
C CYS A 66 -6.66 8.86 23.50
N LYS A 67 -6.34 8.04 24.50
CA LYS A 67 -5.10 7.24 24.44
C LYS A 67 -5.08 6.35 23.21
N PRO A 68 -3.96 6.27 22.48
CA PRO A 68 -3.77 5.29 21.42
C PRO A 68 -4.07 3.87 21.88
N ARG A 69 -4.64 3.06 20.99
CA ARG A 69 -5.08 1.69 21.33
C ARG A 69 -4.46 0.69 20.39
N ILE A 70 -3.87 -0.36 20.94
CA ILE A 70 -3.44 -1.54 20.18
C ILE A 70 -4.61 -2.52 20.16
N MET A 71 -4.96 -3.01 18.98
CA MET A 71 -5.95 -4.05 18.78
C MET A 71 -5.28 -5.25 18.10
N VAL A 72 -5.44 -6.42 18.68
CA VAL A 72 -4.87 -7.68 18.16
C VAL A 72 -6.00 -8.55 17.63
N GLY A 73 -5.80 -9.16 16.47
CA GLY A 73 -6.76 -10.07 15.85
C GLY A 73 -6.83 -9.91 14.33
N ASP A 74 -7.82 -10.53 13.75
CA ASP A 74 -8.10 -10.43 12.31
C ASP A 74 -8.30 -8.97 11.86
N VAL A 75 -7.72 -8.62 10.70
CA VAL A 75 -7.68 -7.23 10.19
C VAL A 75 -9.09 -6.69 9.94
N MET A 76 -9.99 -7.51 9.36
CA MET A 76 -11.34 -7.07 9.06
C MET A 76 -12.18 -6.91 10.32
N ALA A 77 -12.03 -7.82 11.28
CA ALA A 77 -12.72 -7.74 12.58
C ALA A 77 -12.27 -6.52 13.39
N THR A 78 -10.95 -6.27 13.46
CA THR A 78 -10.39 -5.10 14.14
C THR A 78 -10.76 -3.79 13.45
N TYR A 79 -10.79 -3.75 12.11
CA TYR A 79 -11.28 -2.60 11.34
C TYR A 79 -12.74 -2.27 11.66
N LYS A 80 -13.63 -3.27 11.66
CA LYS A 80 -15.05 -3.07 12.01
C LYS A 80 -15.18 -2.51 13.43
N ARG A 81 -14.41 -3.03 14.38
CA ARG A 81 -14.38 -2.54 15.76
C ARG A 81 -13.86 -1.12 15.87
N ALA A 82 -12.76 -0.79 15.19
CA ALA A 82 -12.22 0.58 15.17
C ALA A 82 -13.23 1.55 14.57
N LYS A 83 -13.92 1.17 13.51
CA LYS A 83 -14.97 1.98 12.88
C LYS A 83 -16.14 2.26 13.82
N GLN A 84 -16.57 1.27 14.62
CA GLN A 84 -17.59 1.46 15.64
C GLN A 84 -17.15 2.46 16.72
N ILE A 85 -15.91 2.35 17.20
CA ILE A 85 -15.35 3.26 18.23
C ILE A 85 -15.13 4.66 17.65
N CYS A 86 -14.79 4.77 16.37
CA CYS A 86 -14.64 6.03 15.66
C CYS A 86 -15.98 6.80 15.57
N GLY A 87 -17.10 6.08 15.50
CA GLY A 87 -18.45 6.63 15.46
C GLY A 87 -18.75 7.31 14.13
N LYS A 88 -19.14 8.59 14.16
CA LYS A 88 -19.48 9.36 12.95
C LYS A 88 -18.26 9.90 12.19
N GLN A 89 -17.08 9.83 12.78
CA GLN A 89 -15.86 10.32 12.14
C GLN A 89 -15.38 9.32 11.07
N THR A 90 -14.76 9.82 10.01
CA THR A 90 -14.14 8.98 8.99
C THR A 90 -12.90 8.31 9.56
N LEU A 91 -12.85 6.98 9.52
CA LEU A 91 -11.67 6.21 9.90
C LEU A 91 -10.78 6.01 8.66
N TRP A 92 -9.55 6.51 8.70
CA TRP A 92 -8.53 6.12 7.72
C TRP A 92 -7.81 4.88 8.17
N THR A 93 -7.54 3.98 7.22
CA THR A 93 -6.64 2.86 7.46
C THR A 93 -5.35 3.04 6.67
N LEU A 94 -4.23 2.87 7.34
CA LEU A 94 -2.90 2.98 6.76
C LEU A 94 -2.18 1.64 6.86
N CYS A 95 -1.72 1.13 5.73
CA CYS A 95 -1.00 -0.15 5.66
C CYS A 95 0.27 -0.03 4.82
N TYR A 96 1.20 -0.96 5.02
CA TYR A 96 2.44 -0.97 4.26
C TYR A 96 2.22 -1.44 2.81
N LYS A 97 1.44 -2.50 2.62
CA LYS A 97 1.18 -3.15 1.32
C LYS A 97 -0.15 -2.72 0.70
N ASN A 98 -0.19 -2.52 -0.62
CA ASN A 98 -1.42 -2.23 -1.36
C ASN A 98 -2.48 -3.32 -1.20
N VAL A 99 -2.07 -4.57 -1.10
CA VAL A 99 -2.96 -5.71 -0.93
C VAL A 99 -3.92 -5.53 0.24
N ILE A 100 -3.40 -5.18 1.42
CA ILE A 100 -4.22 -4.97 2.62
C ILE A 100 -5.21 -3.81 2.40
N SER A 101 -4.76 -2.72 1.79
CA SER A 101 -5.61 -1.58 1.44
C SER A 101 -6.76 -2.01 0.51
N ASN A 102 -6.47 -2.80 -0.52
CA ASN A 102 -7.45 -3.28 -1.47
C ASN A 102 -8.41 -4.30 -0.85
N CYS A 103 -7.93 -5.17 0.04
CA CYS A 103 -8.79 -6.09 0.79
C CYS A 103 -9.82 -5.33 1.63
N LEU A 104 -9.38 -4.30 2.37
CA LEU A 104 -10.30 -3.48 3.16
C LEU A 104 -11.29 -2.70 2.30
N LYS A 105 -10.85 -2.14 1.16
CA LYS A 105 -11.71 -1.44 0.20
C LYS A 105 -12.82 -2.36 -0.34
N ASN A 106 -12.48 -3.60 -0.64
CA ASN A 106 -13.41 -4.58 -1.24
C ASN A 106 -14.12 -5.47 -0.22
N GLY A 107 -13.84 -5.34 1.07
CA GLY A 107 -14.47 -6.12 2.14
C GLY A 107 -13.97 -7.57 2.23
N TYR A 108 -12.80 -7.87 1.68
CA TYR A 108 -12.16 -9.20 1.76
C TYR A 108 -11.23 -9.29 2.98
N ASP A 109 -11.08 -10.51 3.49
CA ASP A 109 -10.08 -10.77 4.52
C ASP A 109 -8.67 -10.63 3.92
N ALA A 110 -7.81 -9.89 4.62
CA ALA A 110 -6.42 -9.74 4.24
C ALA A 110 -5.67 -11.03 4.55
N LYS A 111 -5.35 -11.80 3.51
CA LYS A 111 -4.50 -12.99 3.61
C LYS A 111 -3.09 -12.63 3.16
N ASP A 112 -2.08 -13.12 3.86
CA ASP A 112 -0.66 -12.89 3.51
C ASP A 112 -0.25 -13.56 2.18
N GLU A 113 -1.06 -14.47 1.66
CA GLU A 113 -0.81 -15.25 0.44
C GLU A 113 -1.15 -14.52 -0.87
N ASN A 114 -1.49 -13.24 -0.84
CA ASN A 114 -1.82 -12.52 -2.07
C ASN A 114 -0.58 -12.32 -2.94
N ILE A 115 -0.69 -12.73 -4.19
CA ILE A 115 0.41 -12.71 -5.15
C ILE A 115 0.76 -11.29 -5.54
N ILE A 116 2.03 -10.96 -5.43
CA ILE A 116 2.62 -9.75 -5.99
C ILE A 116 3.31 -10.05 -7.33
N LEU A 117 3.63 -9.02 -8.09
CA LEU A 117 4.31 -9.20 -9.39
C LEU A 117 5.65 -9.92 -9.25
N GLU A 118 6.38 -9.67 -8.17
CA GLU A 118 7.65 -10.33 -7.85
C GLU A 118 7.50 -11.85 -7.74
N ASP A 119 6.42 -12.33 -7.12
CA ASP A 119 6.16 -13.79 -7.00
C ASP A 119 5.93 -14.41 -8.37
N ILE A 120 5.21 -13.71 -9.26
CA ILE A 120 5.00 -14.18 -10.63
C ILE A 120 6.32 -14.23 -11.39
N ILE A 121 7.13 -13.17 -11.32
CA ILE A 121 8.43 -13.11 -12.02
C ILE A 121 9.38 -14.20 -11.51
N THR A 122 9.33 -14.50 -10.22
CA THR A 122 10.16 -15.56 -9.60
C THR A 122 9.74 -16.95 -10.10
N ASN A 123 8.45 -17.21 -10.26
CA ASN A 123 7.92 -18.51 -10.64
C ASN A 123 7.73 -18.68 -12.16
N ASP A 124 7.78 -17.60 -12.94
CA ASP A 124 7.69 -17.63 -14.39
C ASP A 124 8.92 -17.03 -15.06
N SER A 125 9.77 -17.90 -15.63
CA SER A 125 10.95 -17.48 -16.37
C SER A 125 10.65 -16.63 -17.63
N ASN A 126 9.39 -16.64 -18.12
CA ASN A 126 8.94 -15.78 -19.20
C ASN A 126 8.49 -14.41 -18.65
N ALA A 127 9.45 -13.52 -18.42
CA ALA A 127 9.20 -12.17 -17.91
C ALA A 127 8.23 -11.35 -18.79
N LYS A 128 8.10 -11.66 -20.10
CA LYS A 128 7.12 -11.03 -20.99
C LYS A 128 5.70 -11.41 -20.56
N ARG A 129 5.43 -12.70 -20.37
CA ARG A 129 4.12 -13.23 -19.96
C ARG A 129 3.74 -12.69 -18.58
N ALA A 130 4.64 -12.77 -17.62
CA ALA A 130 4.41 -12.25 -16.26
C ALA A 130 3.99 -10.77 -16.27
N LYS A 131 4.71 -9.92 -17.02
CA LYS A 131 4.38 -8.49 -17.16
C LYS A 131 3.07 -8.27 -17.92
N GLN A 132 2.79 -9.04 -18.96
CA GLN A 132 1.52 -8.93 -19.70
C GLN A 132 0.34 -9.23 -18.79
N LEU A 133 0.41 -10.34 -18.03
CA LEU A 133 -0.62 -10.73 -17.09
C LEU A 133 -0.88 -9.62 -16.06
N TYR A 134 0.18 -9.10 -15.44
CA TYR A 134 0.07 -7.99 -14.49
C TYR A 134 -0.55 -6.74 -15.10
N TYR A 135 -0.12 -6.34 -16.31
CA TYR A 135 -0.65 -5.13 -16.94
C TYR A 135 -2.11 -5.27 -17.39
N VAL A 136 -2.52 -6.46 -17.84
CA VAL A 136 -3.94 -6.70 -18.19
C VAL A 136 -4.80 -6.63 -16.94
N ILE A 137 -4.42 -7.28 -15.85
CA ILE A 137 -5.16 -7.22 -14.59
C ILE A 137 -5.17 -5.78 -14.05
N SER A 138 -4.04 -5.07 -14.09
CA SER A 138 -3.98 -3.66 -13.71
C SER A 138 -4.91 -2.80 -14.55
N SER A 139 -5.02 -3.08 -15.86
CA SER A 139 -5.93 -2.38 -16.75
C SER A 139 -7.40 -2.59 -16.35
N ILE A 140 -7.78 -3.83 -16.13
CA ILE A 140 -9.16 -4.19 -15.75
C ILE A 140 -9.53 -3.53 -14.41
N GLU A 141 -8.70 -3.66 -13.39
CA GLU A 141 -8.99 -3.13 -12.05
C GLU A 141 -9.02 -1.59 -12.04
N ASN A 142 -8.14 -0.91 -12.81
CA ASN A 142 -8.23 0.53 -12.96
C ASN A 142 -9.52 0.97 -13.68
N ALA A 143 -9.97 0.24 -14.69
CA ALA A 143 -11.23 0.54 -15.38
C ALA A 143 -12.44 0.36 -14.44
N ARG A 144 -12.46 -0.68 -13.62
CA ARG A 144 -13.51 -0.91 -12.62
C ARG A 144 -13.55 0.19 -11.55
N ASP A 145 -12.43 0.82 -11.29
CA ASP A 145 -12.31 1.99 -10.42
C ASP A 145 -12.54 3.33 -11.16
N ASN A 146 -13.14 3.28 -12.36
CA ASN A 146 -13.42 4.44 -13.24
C ASN A 146 -12.17 5.21 -13.73
N LYS A 147 -10.98 4.63 -13.66
CA LYS A 147 -9.71 5.22 -14.11
C LYS A 147 -9.37 4.79 -15.53
N ILE A 148 -10.24 5.12 -16.46
CA ILE A 148 -10.17 4.66 -17.86
C ILE A 148 -8.86 5.04 -18.54
N ARG A 149 -8.31 6.23 -18.25
CA ARG A 149 -7.03 6.69 -18.83
C ARG A 149 -5.87 5.77 -18.41
N ASP A 150 -5.78 5.43 -17.13
CA ASP A 150 -4.73 4.56 -16.63
C ASP A 150 -4.96 3.11 -17.08
N ALA A 151 -6.21 2.67 -17.12
CA ALA A 151 -6.59 1.37 -17.69
C ALA A 151 -6.08 1.20 -19.12
N LEU A 152 -6.34 2.15 -20.01
CA LEU A 152 -5.86 2.11 -21.39
C LEU A 152 -4.32 2.15 -21.48
N LYS A 153 -3.66 2.93 -20.63
CA LYS A 153 -2.21 2.97 -20.55
C LYS A 153 -1.61 1.60 -20.19
N PHE A 154 -2.20 0.90 -19.21
CA PHE A 154 -1.78 -0.45 -18.84
C PHE A 154 -2.07 -1.46 -19.96
N MET A 155 -3.24 -1.38 -20.60
CA MET A 155 -3.58 -2.27 -21.72
C MET A 155 -2.59 -2.13 -22.89
N LYS A 156 -2.26 -0.90 -23.28
CA LYS A 156 -1.26 -0.63 -24.32
C LYS A 156 0.12 -1.20 -23.96
N ARG A 157 0.53 -1.08 -22.70
CA ARG A 157 1.78 -1.70 -22.21
C ARG A 157 1.75 -3.22 -22.30
N ALA A 158 0.62 -3.85 -21.97
CA ALA A 158 0.46 -5.30 -22.11
C ALA A 158 0.58 -5.76 -23.56
N MET A 159 0.00 -5.00 -24.50
CA MET A 159 0.03 -5.27 -25.94
C MET A 159 1.36 -4.85 -26.59
N ARG A 160 2.19 -4.05 -25.90
CA ARG A 160 3.42 -3.44 -26.45
C ARG A 160 3.18 -2.61 -27.72
N LYS A 161 2.04 -1.94 -27.81
CA LYS A 161 1.63 -1.09 -28.93
C LYS A 161 1.15 0.24 -28.37
N GLU A 162 1.93 1.30 -28.60
CA GLU A 162 1.61 2.63 -28.04
C GLU A 162 0.44 3.30 -28.76
N ASP A 163 0.31 3.12 -30.07
CA ASP A 163 -0.71 3.79 -30.89
C ASP A 163 -1.96 2.94 -31.18
N ALA A 164 -2.28 2.01 -30.28
CA ALA A 164 -3.37 1.05 -30.50
C ALA A 164 -4.59 1.32 -29.59
N ASP A 165 -5.04 2.57 -29.46
CA ASP A 165 -6.13 2.95 -28.55
C ASP A 165 -7.44 2.19 -28.82
N ARG A 166 -7.85 2.02 -30.07
CA ARG A 166 -9.05 1.25 -30.42
C ARG A 166 -8.93 -0.22 -30.04
N THR A 167 -7.79 -0.84 -30.32
CA THR A 167 -7.55 -2.23 -29.95
C THR A 167 -7.49 -2.40 -28.43
N ALA A 168 -6.83 -1.49 -27.74
CA ALA A 168 -6.76 -1.49 -26.28
C ALA A 168 -8.15 -1.35 -25.64
N LEU A 169 -8.97 -0.44 -26.16
CA LEU A 169 -10.33 -0.25 -25.68
C LEU A 169 -11.20 -1.50 -25.94
N SER A 170 -11.13 -2.09 -27.14
CA SER A 170 -11.88 -3.31 -27.48
C SER A 170 -11.48 -4.50 -26.61
N GLN A 171 -10.16 -4.68 -26.35
CA GLN A 171 -9.70 -5.72 -25.45
C GLN A 171 -10.15 -5.49 -24.01
N LEU A 172 -10.04 -4.25 -23.54
CA LEU A 172 -10.50 -3.89 -22.19
C LEU A 172 -12.00 -4.14 -22.02
N GLN A 173 -12.81 -3.75 -23.00
CA GLN A 173 -14.25 -4.01 -22.98
C GLN A 173 -14.55 -5.51 -22.95
N CYS A 174 -13.86 -6.31 -23.77
CA CYS A 174 -14.02 -7.77 -23.75
C CYS A 174 -13.73 -8.36 -22.36
N PHE A 175 -12.69 -7.90 -21.68
CA PHE A 175 -12.38 -8.34 -20.32
C PHE A 175 -13.45 -7.90 -19.31
N LEU A 176 -13.94 -6.66 -19.40
CA LEU A 176 -14.96 -6.13 -18.50
C LEU A 176 -16.30 -6.85 -18.66
N ASP A 177 -16.72 -7.12 -19.90
CA ASP A 177 -17.96 -7.85 -20.21
C ASP A 177 -17.94 -9.28 -19.63
N ASN A 178 -16.74 -9.88 -19.49
CA ASN A 178 -16.55 -11.21 -18.94
C ASN A 178 -16.08 -11.20 -17.48
N TYR A 179 -16.04 -10.05 -16.81
CA TYR A 179 -15.41 -9.91 -15.50
C TYR A 179 -15.96 -10.88 -14.44
N GLU A 180 -17.28 -11.04 -14.39
CA GLU A 180 -17.95 -11.91 -13.40
C GLU A 180 -17.51 -13.39 -13.51
N ILE A 181 -17.07 -13.79 -14.71
CA ILE A 181 -16.55 -15.14 -14.95
C ILE A 181 -15.03 -15.17 -14.68
N ILE A 182 -14.33 -14.12 -15.10
CA ILE A 182 -12.86 -14.00 -15.02
C ILE A 182 -12.39 -14.00 -13.57
N LYS A 183 -13.07 -13.30 -12.68
CA LYS A 183 -12.64 -13.09 -11.28
C LYS A 183 -12.38 -14.39 -10.51
N ASP A 184 -13.09 -15.47 -10.86
CA ASP A 184 -12.99 -16.77 -10.19
C ASP A 184 -12.07 -17.77 -10.92
N LYS A 185 -11.53 -17.40 -12.09
CA LYS A 185 -10.64 -18.26 -12.89
C LYS A 185 -9.25 -18.31 -12.30
N THR A 186 -8.57 -19.46 -12.49
CA THR A 186 -7.13 -19.56 -12.27
C THR A 186 -6.38 -18.63 -13.24
N LEU A 187 -5.16 -18.26 -12.90
CA LEU A 187 -4.34 -17.43 -13.79
C LEU A 187 -4.03 -18.14 -15.12
N THR A 188 -3.91 -19.49 -15.11
CA THR A 188 -3.77 -20.29 -16.33
C THR A 188 -5.01 -20.21 -17.21
N GLU A 189 -6.19 -20.41 -16.65
CA GLU A 189 -7.47 -20.33 -17.39
C GLU A 189 -7.68 -18.92 -17.93
N PHE A 190 -7.44 -17.89 -17.10
CA PHE A 190 -7.56 -16.51 -17.51
C PHE A 190 -6.64 -16.19 -18.69
N TYR A 191 -5.35 -16.52 -18.57
CA TYR A 191 -4.37 -16.27 -19.63
C TYR A 191 -4.68 -17.06 -20.90
N ASN A 192 -4.94 -18.35 -20.79
CA ASN A 192 -5.16 -19.21 -21.96
C ASN A 192 -6.46 -18.91 -22.71
N THR A 193 -7.52 -18.47 -22.02
CA THR A 193 -8.85 -18.29 -22.60
C THR A 193 -9.06 -16.88 -23.13
N TYR A 194 -8.67 -15.86 -22.37
CA TYR A 194 -9.08 -14.50 -22.65
C TYR A 194 -8.02 -13.64 -23.35
N PHE A 195 -6.76 -14.05 -23.37
CA PHE A 195 -5.74 -13.33 -24.13
C PHE A 195 -5.81 -13.75 -25.61
N ASP A 196 -6.03 -12.78 -26.49
CA ASP A 196 -5.98 -13.01 -27.93
C ASP A 196 -4.53 -13.21 -28.40
N GLU A 197 -4.29 -14.33 -29.13
CA GLU A 197 -2.93 -14.69 -29.59
C GLU A 197 -2.32 -13.65 -30.53
N LYS A 198 -3.16 -13.01 -31.38
CA LYS A 198 -2.70 -12.00 -32.34
C LYS A 198 -2.42 -10.65 -31.69
N VAL A 199 -3.13 -10.35 -30.58
CA VAL A 199 -2.98 -9.07 -29.89
C VAL A 199 -1.81 -9.11 -28.91
N PHE A 200 -1.69 -10.19 -28.14
CA PHE A 200 -0.71 -10.31 -27.07
C PHE A 200 0.53 -11.13 -27.45
N ASP A 201 0.58 -11.71 -28.68
CA ASP A 201 1.68 -12.57 -29.10
C ASP A 201 1.98 -13.63 -28.01
N LYS A 202 0.94 -14.37 -27.62
CA LYS A 202 1.00 -15.32 -26.51
C LYS A 202 1.30 -16.73 -26.97
N SER A 203 1.87 -17.51 -26.06
CA SER A 203 1.92 -18.98 -26.12
C SER A 203 1.15 -19.57 -24.96
N LYS A 204 0.30 -20.57 -25.21
CA LYS A 204 -0.49 -21.23 -24.17
C LYS A 204 0.40 -21.88 -23.11
N ILE A 205 -0.04 -21.77 -21.85
CA ILE A 205 0.57 -22.49 -20.74
C ILE A 205 -0.08 -23.87 -20.66
N THR A 206 0.70 -24.92 -20.96
CA THR A 206 0.15 -26.28 -21.09
C THR A 206 0.67 -27.28 -20.06
N LYS A 207 1.89 -27.06 -19.52
CA LYS A 207 2.55 -28.00 -18.60
C LYS A 207 3.70 -27.32 -17.82
N GLY A 208 4.18 -28.04 -16.80
CA GLY A 208 5.36 -27.68 -16.00
C GLY A 208 5.05 -26.79 -14.81
N THR A 209 6.08 -26.50 -14.02
CA THR A 209 6.00 -25.77 -12.74
C THR A 209 5.31 -24.42 -12.86
N VAL A 210 5.45 -23.75 -14.00
CA VAL A 210 4.76 -22.48 -14.28
C VAL A 210 3.25 -22.69 -14.34
N LYS A 211 2.79 -23.79 -14.99
CA LYS A 211 1.36 -24.11 -15.01
C LYS A 211 0.83 -24.42 -13.62
N ASP A 212 1.56 -25.23 -12.86
CA ASP A 212 1.17 -25.62 -11.50
C ASP A 212 1.05 -24.38 -10.60
N PHE A 213 1.98 -23.44 -10.71
CA PHE A 213 1.93 -22.17 -10.00
C PHE A 213 0.70 -21.34 -10.41
N TYR A 214 0.46 -21.14 -11.70
CA TYR A 214 -0.68 -20.36 -12.17
C TYR A 214 -2.03 -21.03 -11.94
N ASP A 215 -2.10 -22.37 -11.90
CA ASP A 215 -3.31 -23.11 -11.51
C ASP A 215 -3.62 -22.98 -10.01
N SER A 216 -2.60 -22.78 -9.18
CA SER A 216 -2.77 -22.60 -7.74
C SER A 216 -3.27 -21.20 -7.35
N LYS A 217 -3.33 -20.27 -8.28
CA LYS A 217 -3.63 -18.85 -8.04
C LYS A 217 -4.79 -18.38 -8.90
N LYS A 218 -5.67 -17.55 -8.32
CA LYS A 218 -6.81 -16.97 -9.01
C LYS A 218 -6.53 -15.55 -9.52
N TYR A 219 -7.30 -15.14 -10.50
CA TYR A 219 -7.33 -13.74 -10.93
C TYR A 219 -7.55 -12.77 -9.76
N SER A 220 -8.54 -13.06 -8.89
CA SER A 220 -8.87 -12.24 -7.73
C SER A 220 -7.69 -12.03 -6.77
N ASP A 221 -6.84 -13.03 -6.58
CA ASP A 221 -5.67 -12.91 -5.70
C ASP A 221 -4.69 -11.87 -6.24
N MET A 222 -4.45 -11.88 -7.55
CA MET A 222 -3.57 -10.92 -8.19
C MET A 222 -4.22 -9.52 -8.31
N ALA A 223 -5.52 -9.47 -8.52
CA ALA A 223 -6.26 -8.20 -8.59
C ALA A 223 -6.12 -7.38 -7.30
N LEU A 224 -6.08 -8.04 -6.14
CA LEU A 224 -5.87 -7.38 -4.85
C LEU A 224 -4.47 -6.76 -4.71
N ALA A 225 -3.47 -7.25 -5.44
CA ALA A 225 -2.12 -6.71 -5.42
C ALA A 225 -1.91 -5.49 -6.34
N VAL A 226 -2.89 -5.19 -7.21
CA VAL A 226 -2.78 -4.08 -8.16
C VAL A 226 -2.76 -2.74 -7.44
N LYS A 227 -1.82 -1.88 -7.84
CA LYS A 227 -1.76 -0.50 -7.38
C LYS A 227 -2.77 0.35 -8.15
N ILE A 228 -3.79 0.85 -7.45
CA ILE A 228 -4.74 1.83 -7.98
C ILE A 228 -4.44 3.16 -7.29
N ASP A 229 -4.19 4.21 -8.09
CA ASP A 229 -3.96 5.54 -7.55
C ASP A 229 -5.31 6.20 -7.27
N ASP A 230 -5.71 6.22 -6.01
CA ASP A 230 -6.94 6.81 -5.50
C ASP A 230 -6.58 7.73 -4.32
N ASP A 231 -6.56 9.03 -4.59
CA ASP A 231 -6.14 10.04 -3.62
C ASP A 231 -7.20 10.26 -2.52
N ASP A 232 -8.47 9.94 -2.81
CA ASP A 232 -9.58 10.11 -1.88
C ASP A 232 -9.90 8.84 -1.08
N CYS A 233 -9.16 7.75 -1.30
CA CYS A 233 -9.40 6.49 -0.62
C CYS A 233 -9.11 6.59 0.88
N ILE A 234 -10.07 6.16 1.70
CA ILE A 234 -9.90 6.05 3.17
C ILE A 234 -8.99 4.89 3.57
N ASN A 235 -8.88 3.86 2.70
CA ASN A 235 -7.97 2.74 2.87
C ASN A 235 -6.79 2.95 1.94
N ARG A 236 -5.63 3.31 2.47
CA ARG A 236 -4.45 3.69 1.67
C ARG A 236 -3.15 3.15 2.24
N THR A 237 -2.11 3.16 1.42
CA THR A 237 -0.77 2.86 1.93
C THR A 237 -0.21 4.06 2.71
N ILE A 238 0.71 3.77 3.63
CA ILE A 238 1.40 4.80 4.44
C ILE A 238 2.10 5.82 3.54
N HIS A 239 2.71 5.38 2.44
CA HIS A 239 3.40 6.26 1.51
C HIS A 239 2.46 7.27 0.83
N LYS A 240 1.23 6.85 0.51
CA LYS A 240 0.21 7.75 -0.07
C LYS A 240 -0.36 8.74 0.94
N ALA A 241 -0.33 8.40 2.23
CA ALA A 241 -0.83 9.26 3.29
C ALA A 241 0.17 10.34 3.75
N LYS A 242 1.41 10.32 3.21
CA LYS A 242 2.41 11.33 3.58
C LYS A 242 1.99 12.71 3.08
N GLY A 243 1.91 13.67 3.99
CA GLY A 243 1.42 15.03 3.73
C GLY A 243 0.00 15.26 4.24
N ASP A 244 -0.82 14.22 4.27
CA ASP A 244 -2.20 14.29 4.73
C ASP A 244 -2.36 14.04 6.23
N GLU A 245 -3.58 14.20 6.73
CA GLU A 245 -3.95 13.93 8.13
C GLU A 245 -5.44 13.62 8.26
N ASN A 246 -5.82 12.90 9.32
CA ASN A 246 -7.23 12.60 9.62
C ASN A 246 -7.47 12.50 11.13
N ASN A 247 -8.68 12.79 11.57
CA ASN A 247 -9.02 12.73 12.99
C ASN A 247 -8.87 11.31 13.58
N CYS A 248 -9.27 10.29 12.82
CA CYS A 248 -9.20 8.89 13.25
C CYS A 248 -8.34 8.09 12.29
N VAL A 249 -7.25 7.52 12.76
CA VAL A 249 -6.35 6.69 11.95
C VAL A 249 -6.15 5.34 12.61
N MET A 250 -6.26 4.28 11.80
CA MET A 250 -5.87 2.92 12.16
C MET A 250 -4.64 2.54 11.34
N VAL A 251 -3.55 2.19 12.01
CA VAL A 251 -2.32 1.70 11.39
C VAL A 251 -2.30 0.19 11.46
N ILE A 252 -2.26 -0.47 10.30
CA ILE A 252 -2.26 -1.93 10.23
C ILE A 252 -0.82 -2.41 10.18
N ILE A 253 -0.45 -3.17 11.18
CA ILE A 253 0.86 -3.78 11.35
C ILE A 253 0.72 -5.25 11.01
N PRO A 254 1.44 -5.78 10.00
CA PRO A 254 1.39 -7.20 9.67
C PRO A 254 1.96 -8.05 10.82
N GLU A 255 1.54 -9.30 10.88
CA GLU A 255 2.14 -10.29 11.77
C GLU A 255 3.63 -10.40 11.45
N SER A 256 4.46 -10.46 12.48
CA SER A 256 5.89 -10.69 12.36
C SER A 256 6.19 -12.18 12.47
N ASP A 257 7.26 -12.64 11.82
CA ASP A 257 7.80 -13.99 12.01
C ASP A 257 8.26 -14.19 13.48
N ASP A 258 8.64 -13.11 14.14
CA ASP A 258 8.86 -13.08 15.58
C ASP A 258 7.55 -12.87 16.35
N LYS A 259 6.96 -13.98 16.79
CA LYS A 259 5.70 -14.00 17.54
C LYS A 259 5.80 -13.33 18.93
N THR A 260 6.98 -12.93 19.36
CA THR A 260 7.18 -12.30 20.69
C THR A 260 6.88 -10.81 20.66
N ASN A 261 7.09 -10.13 19.51
CA ASN A 261 6.89 -8.67 19.39
C ASN A 261 5.74 -8.24 18.45
N TYR A 262 5.13 -9.20 17.74
CA TYR A 262 3.98 -8.94 16.86
C TYR A 262 4.19 -7.81 15.83
N GLY A 263 5.42 -7.62 15.33
CA GLY A 263 5.74 -6.52 14.41
C GLY A 263 5.83 -5.14 15.07
N LEU A 264 5.87 -5.07 16.39
CA LEU A 264 5.89 -3.82 17.17
C LEU A 264 7.32 -3.32 17.47
N ASP A 265 8.35 -3.81 16.81
CA ASP A 265 9.74 -3.40 17.02
C ASP A 265 9.95 -1.88 16.95
N PHE A 266 9.23 -1.21 16.09
CA PHE A 266 9.32 0.25 15.97
C PHE A 266 8.81 1.01 17.22
N ILE A 267 8.11 0.34 18.14
CA ILE A 267 7.71 0.88 19.45
C ILE A 267 8.59 0.30 20.56
N LEU A 268 8.87 -1.02 20.52
CA LEU A 268 9.59 -1.72 21.57
C LEU A 268 11.10 -1.44 21.54
N ASN A 269 11.66 -1.33 20.33
CA ASN A 269 13.07 -1.06 20.07
C ASN A 269 13.23 0.07 19.03
N PRO A 270 12.71 1.29 19.32
CA PRO A 270 12.58 2.34 18.33
C PRO A 270 13.94 2.82 17.82
N ASN A 271 14.10 2.79 16.48
CA ASN A 271 15.31 3.26 15.82
C ASN A 271 14.99 3.87 14.45
N ILE A 272 14.93 5.19 14.35
CA ILE A 272 14.63 5.91 13.10
C ILE A 272 15.77 5.85 12.06
N ALA A 273 16.91 5.22 12.35
CA ALA A 273 17.90 4.92 11.32
C ALA A 273 17.36 3.91 10.31
N PHE A 274 16.50 2.99 10.75
CA PHE A 274 15.80 2.06 9.86
C PHE A 274 14.60 2.74 9.17
N GLU A 275 14.49 2.53 7.85
CA GLU A 275 13.40 3.14 7.07
C GLU A 275 12.03 2.64 7.52
N GLU A 276 11.91 1.38 7.85
CA GLU A 276 10.68 0.77 8.31
C GLU A 276 10.12 1.48 9.55
N ASN A 277 10.96 1.78 10.53
CA ASN A 277 10.56 2.54 11.72
C ASN A 277 10.09 3.96 11.36
N ARG A 278 10.74 4.61 10.38
CA ARG A 278 10.28 5.91 9.88
C ARG A 278 8.94 5.82 9.17
N VAL A 279 8.69 4.74 8.42
CA VAL A 279 7.39 4.52 7.75
C VAL A 279 6.27 4.46 8.79
N TYR A 280 6.44 3.69 9.88
CA TYR A 280 5.45 3.64 10.96
C TYR A 280 5.36 4.96 11.71
N TYR A 281 6.47 5.64 11.99
CA TYR A 281 6.42 6.99 12.56
C TYR A 281 5.56 7.95 11.71
N VAL A 282 5.73 7.93 10.40
CA VAL A 282 4.88 8.71 9.48
C VAL A 282 3.43 8.29 9.58
N ALA A 283 3.12 7.00 9.61
CA ALA A 283 1.75 6.50 9.72
C ALA A 283 1.05 7.00 11.00
N LEU A 284 1.70 6.83 12.16
CA LEU A 284 1.18 7.29 13.45
C LEU A 284 0.97 8.81 13.47
N SER A 285 1.89 9.57 12.85
CA SER A 285 1.83 11.03 12.80
C SER A 285 0.72 11.58 11.91
N ARG A 286 -0.07 10.73 11.24
CA ARG A 286 -1.24 11.17 10.45
C ARG A 286 -2.48 11.36 11.32
N ALA A 287 -2.50 10.83 12.53
CA ALA A 287 -3.65 10.91 13.44
C ALA A 287 -3.69 12.26 14.18
N ARG A 288 -4.89 12.84 14.25
CA ARG A 288 -5.15 14.08 14.99
C ARG A 288 -5.70 13.81 16.38
N GLU A 289 -6.72 12.93 16.52
CA GLU A 289 -7.49 12.73 17.74
C GLU A 289 -7.50 11.30 18.23
N LYS A 290 -7.58 10.32 17.30
CA LYS A 290 -7.71 8.90 17.65
C LYS A 290 -6.73 8.08 16.82
N LEU A 291 -5.99 7.18 17.49
CA LEU A 291 -5.02 6.28 16.90
C LEU A 291 -5.30 4.85 17.37
N TYR A 292 -5.36 3.93 16.37
CA TYR A 292 -5.60 2.51 16.60
C TYR A 292 -4.50 1.68 15.97
#